data_b0033e1db2327f21cb31d252bb72e237
#
_entry.id   b0033e1db2327f21cb31d252bb72e237
#
_cell.length_a   1.000
_cell.length_b   1.000
_cell.length_c   1.000
_cell.angle_alpha   90.00
_cell.angle_beta   90.00
_cell.angle_gamma   90.00
#
_symmetry.space_group_name_H-M   'P 1'
#
loop_
_entity.id
_entity.type
_entity.pdbx_description
1 polymer ?
#
loop_
_entity_poly.entity_id
_entity_poly.type
_entity_poly.pdbx_seq_one_letter_code
_entity_poly.pdbx_strand_id
1 'polypeptide(L)'
;MSRVDRPPLHSDFAVVGGGVLGLAVARELAIRHPGASICLLEAESRLAAHQTSHSSGVIHAGVYYEPGSLRARLCVEGSAVLREYCASRDIPVNVNGKLIVATSEAEIPRLDELERRNLNTALITLC
;
A
#
# COMPACT_ATOMS: atom_id res chain seq x y z
N MET A 1 -23.59 -17.25 14.76
CA MET A 1 -22.66 -16.64 15.74
C MET A 1 -21.30 -17.25 15.45
N SER A 2 -20.40 -16.50 14.83
CA SER A 2 -19.01 -16.92 14.62
C SER A 2 -18.32 -17.06 15.99
N ARG A 3 -17.66 -18.18 16.22
CA ARG A 3 -16.79 -18.34 17.37
C ARG A 3 -15.77 -17.21 17.35
N VAL A 4 -15.84 -16.33 18.33
CA VAL A 4 -14.68 -15.51 18.68
C VAL A 4 -13.68 -16.49 19.27
N ASP A 5 -12.77 -16.99 18.46
CA ASP A 5 -11.71 -17.86 18.96
C ASP A 5 -10.88 -17.04 19.93
N ARG A 6 -10.79 -17.50 21.17
CA ARG A 6 -9.90 -16.86 22.15
C ARG A 6 -8.48 -16.93 21.57
N PRO A 7 -7.74 -15.81 21.63
CA PRO A 7 -6.37 -15.83 21.16
C PRO A 7 -5.60 -16.92 21.92
N PRO A 8 -4.64 -17.58 21.25
CA PRO A 8 -3.79 -18.55 21.91
C PRO A 8 -3.07 -17.89 23.08
N LEU A 9 -2.84 -18.63 24.16
CA LEU A 9 -2.11 -18.13 25.34
C LEU A 9 -0.65 -17.76 25.02
N HIS A 10 -0.10 -18.36 23.97
CA HIS A 10 1.26 -18.12 23.49
C HIS A 10 1.28 -18.13 21.97
N SER A 11 2.02 -17.21 21.40
CA SER A 11 2.37 -17.16 19.98
C SER A 11 3.79 -16.61 19.84
N ASP A 12 4.51 -17.01 18.80
CA ASP A 12 5.85 -16.50 18.52
C ASP A 12 5.79 -15.05 18.08
N PHE A 13 4.73 -14.67 17.37
CA PHE A 13 4.47 -13.29 16.95
C PHE A 13 3.01 -12.92 17.20
N ALA A 14 2.79 -11.70 17.67
CA ALA A 14 1.47 -11.09 17.78
C ALA A 14 1.42 -9.81 16.95
N VAL A 15 0.50 -9.74 16.00
CA VAL A 15 0.24 -8.56 15.18
C VAL A 15 -1.08 -7.94 15.64
N VAL A 16 -1.05 -6.67 16.02
CA VAL A 16 -2.23 -5.94 16.49
C VAL A 16 -2.77 -5.05 15.38
N GLY A 17 -4.02 -5.26 15.03
CA GLY A 17 -4.73 -4.57 13.96
C GLY A 17 -4.81 -5.38 12.67
N GLY A 18 -6.03 -5.65 12.22
CA GLY A 18 -6.35 -6.41 11.00
C GLY A 18 -6.57 -5.54 9.76
N GLY A 19 -5.98 -4.34 9.71
CA GLY A 19 -5.92 -3.51 8.52
C GLY A 19 -4.83 -3.96 7.54
N VAL A 20 -4.67 -3.26 6.41
CA VAL A 20 -3.71 -3.61 5.35
C VAL A 20 -2.28 -3.75 5.85
N LEU A 21 -1.86 -2.90 6.79
CA LEU A 21 -0.50 -2.96 7.36
C LEU A 21 -0.30 -4.22 8.20
N GLY A 22 -1.24 -4.51 9.12
CA GLY A 22 -1.16 -5.70 9.97
C GLY A 22 -1.23 -6.99 9.15
N LEU A 23 -2.11 -7.05 8.15
CA LEU A 23 -2.22 -8.20 7.25
C LEU A 23 -0.93 -8.40 6.42
N ALA A 24 -0.33 -7.32 5.91
CA ALA A 24 0.92 -7.39 5.18
C ALA A 24 2.08 -7.88 6.07
N VAL A 25 2.17 -7.37 7.30
CA VAL A 25 3.19 -7.80 8.28
C VAL A 25 2.98 -9.25 8.68
N ALA A 26 1.75 -9.66 9.01
CA ALA A 26 1.46 -11.05 9.38
C ALA A 26 1.80 -12.03 8.24
N ARG A 27 1.46 -11.65 7.00
CA ARG A 27 1.83 -12.43 5.81
C ARG A 27 3.34 -12.57 5.66
N GLU A 28 4.07 -11.46 5.79
CA GLU A 28 5.52 -11.45 5.64
C GLU A 28 6.22 -12.27 6.74
N LEU A 29 5.72 -12.18 7.98
CA LEU A 29 6.20 -13.02 9.07
C LEU A 29 5.98 -14.51 8.78
N ALA A 30 4.82 -14.89 8.25
CA ALA A 30 4.52 -16.26 7.89
C ALA A 30 5.45 -16.81 6.79
N ILE A 31 5.85 -15.96 5.85
CA ILE A 31 6.79 -16.33 4.78
C ILE A 31 8.22 -16.48 5.32
N ARG A 32 8.65 -15.51 6.14
CA ARG A 32 10.04 -15.49 6.66
C ARG A 32 10.29 -16.49 7.79
N HIS A 33 9.25 -16.86 8.51
CA HIS A 33 9.34 -17.74 9.65
C HIS A 33 8.39 -18.93 9.50
N PRO A 34 8.67 -19.84 8.52
CA PRO A 34 7.83 -21.01 8.32
C PRO A 34 7.86 -21.90 9.58
N GLY A 35 6.69 -22.17 10.13
CA GLY A 35 6.54 -22.93 11.36
C GLY A 35 6.35 -22.09 12.63
N ALA A 36 6.55 -20.79 12.58
CA ALA A 36 6.21 -19.92 13.69
C ALA A 36 4.68 -19.71 13.81
N SER A 37 4.20 -19.66 15.04
CA SER A 37 2.81 -19.34 15.35
C SER A 37 2.61 -17.81 15.29
N ILE A 38 1.65 -17.36 14.48
CA ILE A 38 1.35 -15.95 14.31
C ILE A 38 -0.10 -15.69 14.73
N CYS A 39 -0.28 -14.80 15.70
CA CYS A 39 -1.58 -14.34 16.13
C CYS A 39 -1.86 -12.95 15.59
N LEU A 40 -2.97 -12.79 14.86
CA LEU A 40 -3.48 -11.49 14.45
C LEU A 40 -4.67 -11.11 15.33
N LEU A 41 -4.55 -10.00 16.05
CA LEU A 41 -5.59 -9.46 16.93
C LEU A 41 -6.29 -8.29 16.26
N GLU A 42 -7.60 -8.38 16.13
CA GLU A 42 -8.45 -7.32 15.58
C GLU A 42 -9.60 -7.04 16.57
N ALA A 43 -9.89 -5.77 16.78
CA ALA A 43 -10.94 -5.33 17.69
C ALA A 43 -12.34 -5.56 17.11
N GLU A 44 -12.45 -5.47 15.80
CA GLU A 44 -13.70 -5.64 15.09
C GLU A 44 -13.98 -7.10 14.72
N SER A 45 -15.22 -7.39 14.42
CA SER A 45 -15.65 -8.74 14.00
C SER A 45 -15.20 -9.12 12.58
N ARG A 46 -14.62 -8.19 11.82
CA ARG A 46 -14.12 -8.37 10.46
C ARG A 46 -12.79 -7.64 10.25
N LEU A 47 -11.97 -8.15 9.36
CA LEU A 47 -10.74 -7.50 8.93
C LEU A 47 -11.04 -6.25 8.09
N ALA A 48 -10.10 -5.32 8.08
CA ALA A 48 -10.15 -4.10 7.27
C ALA A 48 -11.38 -3.22 7.52
N ALA A 49 -11.98 -3.27 8.71
CA ALA A 49 -13.24 -2.60 9.02
C ALA A 49 -13.16 -1.06 8.98
N HIS A 50 -11.97 -0.49 9.18
CA HIS A 50 -11.74 0.94 9.31
C HIS A 50 -11.07 1.55 8.08
N GLN A 51 -9.93 2.25 8.25
CA GLN A 51 -9.25 3.02 7.20
C GLN A 51 -8.96 2.24 5.91
N THR A 52 -8.66 0.96 6.02
CA THR A 52 -8.33 0.13 4.86
C THR A 52 -9.50 0.01 3.87
N SER A 53 -10.72 -0.22 4.36
CA SER A 53 -11.91 -0.32 3.50
C SER A 53 -12.44 1.03 3.01
N HIS A 54 -11.94 2.14 3.57
CA HIS A 54 -12.30 3.51 3.20
C HIS A 54 -11.17 4.23 2.45
N SER A 55 -10.13 3.50 2.05
CA SER A 55 -9.05 4.05 1.23
C SER A 55 -9.51 4.25 -0.23
N SER A 56 -8.76 5.05 -0.98
CA SER A 56 -9.05 5.30 -2.40
C SER A 56 -8.88 4.06 -3.31
N GLY A 57 -8.29 2.98 -2.80
CA GLY A 57 -7.97 1.79 -3.58
C GLY A 57 -6.90 2.01 -4.65
N VAL A 58 -6.19 3.13 -4.60
CA VAL A 58 -5.18 3.51 -5.61
C VAL A 58 -3.80 3.04 -5.20
N ILE A 59 -3.13 2.32 -6.09
CA ILE A 59 -1.69 2.03 -5.97
C ILE A 59 -0.92 3.29 -6.39
N HIS A 60 -0.31 3.96 -5.43
CA HIS A 60 0.36 5.24 -5.65
C HIS A 60 1.67 5.08 -6.43
N ALA A 61 1.95 6.04 -7.34
CA ALA A 61 3.17 6.06 -8.15
C ALA A 61 4.36 6.77 -7.48
N GLY A 62 4.15 7.43 -6.34
CA GLY A 62 5.22 8.11 -5.62
C GLY A 62 5.61 9.50 -6.13
N VAL A 63 4.90 10.04 -7.12
CA VAL A 63 5.20 11.27 -7.88
C VAL A 63 5.44 12.51 -6.99
N TYR A 64 4.75 12.59 -5.85
CA TYR A 64 4.81 13.76 -4.97
C TYR A 64 5.93 13.71 -3.93
N TYR A 65 6.61 12.59 -3.80
CA TYR A 65 7.65 12.43 -2.81
C TYR A 65 8.97 13.02 -3.29
N GLU A 66 9.76 13.49 -2.35
CA GLU A 66 11.10 14.02 -2.63
C GLU A 66 11.97 12.93 -3.28
N PRO A 67 12.57 13.19 -4.44
CA PRO A 67 13.47 12.24 -5.10
C PRO A 67 14.58 11.74 -4.16
N GLY A 68 14.86 10.45 -4.19
CA GLY A 68 15.86 9.81 -3.31
C GLY A 68 15.40 9.58 -1.87
N SER A 69 14.24 10.11 -1.46
CA SER A 69 13.70 9.84 -0.14
C SER A 69 13.30 8.37 0.03
N LEU A 70 13.32 7.90 1.29
CA LEU A 70 12.81 6.57 1.63
C LEU A 70 11.36 6.37 1.20
N ARG A 71 10.53 7.41 1.29
CA ARG A 71 9.13 7.38 0.87
C ARG A 71 8.98 7.17 -0.63
N ALA A 72 9.78 7.89 -1.45
CA ALA A 72 9.76 7.73 -2.89
C ALA A 72 10.17 6.31 -3.28
N ARG A 73 11.29 5.82 -2.72
CA ARG A 73 11.80 4.47 -2.99
C ARG A 73 10.78 3.40 -2.61
N LEU A 74 10.29 3.42 -1.37
CA LEU A 74 9.34 2.41 -0.88
C LEU A 74 8.01 2.45 -1.62
N CYS A 75 7.57 3.63 -2.08
CA CYS A 75 6.35 3.74 -2.87
C CYS A 75 6.51 3.07 -4.24
N VAL A 76 7.62 3.30 -4.92
CA VAL A 76 7.90 2.70 -6.24
C VAL A 76 8.07 1.19 -6.12
N GLU A 77 8.91 0.73 -5.19
CA GLU A 77 9.15 -0.69 -4.93
C GLU A 77 7.84 -1.39 -4.51
N GLY A 78 7.10 -0.82 -3.57
CA GLY A 78 5.83 -1.37 -3.10
C GLY A 78 4.75 -1.42 -4.18
N SER A 79 4.70 -0.43 -5.06
CA SER A 79 3.79 -0.42 -6.21
C SER A 79 4.08 -1.58 -7.17
N ALA A 80 5.34 -1.86 -7.44
CA ALA A 80 5.74 -2.98 -8.30
C ALA A 80 5.38 -4.33 -7.67
N VAL A 81 5.77 -4.53 -6.41
CA VAL A 81 5.48 -5.76 -5.64
C VAL A 81 3.97 -6.00 -5.52
N LEU A 82 3.20 -4.94 -5.25
CA LEU A 82 1.75 -5.10 -5.11
C LEU A 82 1.08 -5.47 -6.42
N ARG A 83 1.51 -4.91 -7.56
CA ARG A 83 0.99 -5.29 -8.88
C ARG A 83 1.32 -6.74 -9.23
N GLU A 84 2.54 -7.18 -8.96
CA GLU A 84 2.94 -8.57 -9.14
C GLU A 84 2.13 -9.51 -8.25
N TYR A 85 1.93 -9.15 -6.99
CA TYR A 85 1.08 -9.90 -6.08
C TYR A 85 -0.36 -10.01 -6.59
N CYS A 86 -0.95 -8.91 -7.05
CA CYS A 86 -2.29 -8.92 -7.63
C CYS A 86 -2.37 -9.83 -8.86
N ALA A 87 -1.39 -9.72 -9.78
CA ALA A 87 -1.33 -10.57 -10.96
C ALA A 87 -1.20 -12.06 -10.61
N SER A 88 -0.39 -12.40 -9.60
CA SER A 88 -0.20 -13.78 -9.15
C SER A 88 -1.42 -14.39 -8.44
N ARG A 89 -2.42 -13.59 -8.14
CA ARG A 89 -3.64 -13.98 -7.41
C ARG A 89 -4.92 -13.69 -8.17
N ASP A 90 -4.83 -13.36 -9.45
CA ASP A 90 -5.96 -12.98 -10.29
C ASP A 90 -6.81 -11.83 -9.70
N ILE A 91 -6.17 -10.94 -8.93
CA ILE A 91 -6.80 -9.73 -8.41
C ILE A 91 -6.75 -8.65 -9.50
N PRO A 92 -7.90 -8.17 -9.98
CA PRO A 92 -7.93 -7.21 -11.07
C PRO A 92 -7.31 -5.87 -10.67
N VAL A 93 -6.42 -5.35 -11.51
CA VAL A 93 -5.80 -4.03 -11.36
C VAL A 93 -5.98 -3.26 -12.67
N ASN A 94 -6.60 -2.10 -12.59
CA ASN A 94 -6.72 -1.20 -13.73
C ASN A 94 -5.53 -0.23 -13.74
N VAL A 95 -4.81 -0.19 -14.86
CA VAL A 95 -3.70 0.75 -15.07
C VAL A 95 -4.20 1.91 -15.93
N ASN A 96 -4.79 2.91 -15.30
CA ASN A 96 -5.45 4.04 -15.97
C ASN A 96 -4.54 5.26 -16.12
N GLY A 97 -3.30 5.18 -15.59
CA GLY A 97 -2.43 6.34 -15.48
C GLY A 97 -2.86 7.32 -14.40
N LYS A 98 -2.29 8.51 -14.43
CA LYS A 98 -2.58 9.60 -13.50
C LYS A 98 -2.53 10.93 -14.25
N LEU A 99 -3.58 11.72 -14.12
CA LEU A 99 -3.63 13.10 -14.59
C LEU A 99 -3.34 14.04 -13.42
N ILE A 100 -2.41 14.96 -13.62
CA ILE A 100 -2.11 16.05 -12.69
C ILE A 100 -2.35 17.35 -13.45
N VAL A 101 -3.19 18.20 -12.90
CA VAL A 101 -3.56 19.48 -13.53
C VAL A 101 -3.29 20.64 -12.58
N ALA A 102 -2.83 21.77 -13.12
CA ALA A 102 -2.85 23.04 -12.43
C ALA A 102 -4.23 23.69 -12.66
N THR A 103 -4.90 24.09 -11.60
CA THR A 103 -6.22 24.74 -11.65
C THR A 103 -6.14 26.25 -11.56
N SER A 104 -4.94 26.77 -11.34
CA SER A 104 -4.66 28.22 -11.30
C SER A 104 -3.23 28.48 -11.80
N GLU A 105 -2.98 29.71 -12.26
CA GLU A 105 -1.63 30.13 -12.68
C GLU A 105 -0.59 30.00 -11.56
N ALA A 106 -1.00 30.17 -10.31
CA ALA A 106 -0.12 30.02 -9.15
C ALA A 106 0.40 28.58 -8.95
N GLU A 107 -0.27 27.58 -9.50
CA GLU A 107 0.12 26.17 -9.40
C GLU A 107 1.02 25.70 -10.54
N ILE A 108 1.11 26.47 -11.64
CA ILE A 108 1.92 26.12 -12.82
C ILE A 108 3.39 25.84 -12.44
N PRO A 109 4.09 26.70 -11.66
CA PRO A 109 5.48 26.45 -11.31
C PRO A 109 5.68 25.12 -10.54
N ARG A 110 4.67 24.71 -9.77
CA ARG A 110 4.70 23.44 -9.06
C ARG A 110 4.46 22.25 -10.00
N LEU A 111 3.61 22.42 -10.99
CA LEU A 111 3.39 21.41 -12.03
C LEU A 111 4.66 21.19 -12.85
N ASP A 112 5.31 22.27 -13.29
CA ASP A 112 6.58 22.23 -14.03
C ASP A 112 7.69 21.53 -13.22
N GLU A 113 7.77 21.81 -11.93
CA GLU A 113 8.73 21.15 -11.05
C GLU A 113 8.43 19.65 -10.88
N LEU A 114 7.16 19.26 -10.78
CA LEU A 114 6.76 17.86 -10.76
C LEU A 114 7.11 17.16 -12.08
N GLU A 115 6.87 17.81 -13.22
CA GLU A 115 7.25 17.30 -14.52
C GLU A 115 8.75 17.07 -14.60
N ARG A 116 9.55 18.08 -14.25
CA ARG A 116 11.02 17.99 -14.25
C ARG A 116 11.56 16.87 -13.36
N ARG A 117 10.96 16.67 -12.19
CA ARG A 117 11.35 15.57 -11.28
C ARG A 117 11.02 14.20 -11.86
N ASN A 118 9.94 14.10 -12.60
CA ASN A 118 9.39 12.83 -13.06
C ASN A 118 9.87 12.41 -14.45
N LEU A 119 10.42 13.33 -15.25
CA LEU A 119 11.15 12.98 -16.49
C LEU A 119 12.34 12.05 -16.24
N ASN A 120 12.85 12.01 -15.01
CA ASN A 120 13.88 11.07 -14.56
C ASN A 120 13.31 9.75 -13.98
N THR A 121 11.98 9.62 -13.90
CA THR A 121 11.29 8.45 -13.36
C THR A 121 10.19 8.10 -14.35
N ALA A 122 10.40 7.10 -15.17
CA ALA A 122 9.53 6.69 -16.28
C ALA A 122 8.07 6.42 -15.86
N LEU A 123 7.26 7.46 -15.67
CA LEU A 123 5.80 7.35 -15.50
C LEU A 123 5.15 8.73 -15.35
N ILE A 124 5.00 9.50 -16.46
CA ILE A 124 3.96 10.54 -16.47
C ILE A 124 3.55 10.86 -17.90
N THR A 125 2.28 10.67 -18.20
CA THR A 125 1.63 11.36 -19.31
C THR A 125 1.04 12.63 -18.73
N LEU A 126 1.61 13.75 -19.11
CA LEU A 126 1.01 15.06 -18.87
C LEU A 126 0.16 15.39 -20.10
N CYS A 127 -1.06 15.78 -19.89
CA CYS A 127 -1.91 16.47 -20.87
C CYS A 127 -2.17 17.88 -20.39
#